data_47381606c1f01ad599f8d8a37a2b1a2e
#
_entry.id   47381606c1f01ad599f8d8a37a2b1a2e
#
_cell.length_a   1.000
_cell.length_b   1.000
_cell.length_c   1.000
_cell.angle_alpha   90.00
_cell.angle_beta   90.00
_cell.angle_gamma   90.00
#
_symmetry.space_group_name_H-M   'P 1'
#
loop_
_entity.id
_entity.type
_entity.pdbx_description
1 polymer ?
#
loop_
_entity_poly.entity_id
_entity_poly.type
_entity_poly.pdbx_seq_one_letter_code
_entity_poly.pdbx_strand_id
1 'polypeptide(L)'
;MHHVVATLLNTSKNDNIKNMKTLMEEIIFDCSAEYLWSILSDVSRCDWVPTIDHIRLEGDCRLFDMEGMGTVKEKILLLDNDSMTLQYSAIETRTPIDHHLATMQISSVDDVSCKLAWSTEIEPEIFADAIHQGMLISIEGIKQVRSEEHT
;
A
#
# COMPACT_ATOMS: atom_id res chain seq x y z
N MET A 1 -21.79 17.33 -22.27
CA MET A 1 -21.65 18.00 -21.94
C MET A 1 -21.98 18.26 -21.42
N HIS A 2 -21.97 17.92 -21.34
CA HIS A 2 -21.77 18.49 -20.71
C HIS A 2 -22.33 18.66 -20.00
N HIS A 3 -22.64 18.31 -19.88
CA HIS A 3 -22.79 18.91 -19.16
C HIS A 3 -23.37 19.02 -18.45
N VAL A 4 -23.59 18.61 -18.53
CA VAL A 4 -23.84 19.18 -17.97
C VAL A 4 -24.16 19.28 -17.29
N VAL A 5 -24.27 19.08 -17.35
CA VAL A 5 -24.24 19.63 -16.80
C VAL A 5 -24.38 19.75 -15.91
N ALA A 6 -24.66 19.80 -15.85
CA ALA A 6 -24.51 20.29 -15.24
C ALA A 6 -24.76 19.99 -14.38
N THR A 7 -24.83 19.76 -14.44
CA THR A 7 -24.76 19.87 -13.89
C THR A 7 -24.71 19.50 -13.27
N LEU A 8 -24.69 19.31 -13.53
CA LEU A 8 -24.27 19.44 -13.16
C LEU A 8 -24.05 19.58 -12.56
N LEU A 9 -24.04 19.64 -12.68
CA LEU A 9 -23.43 20.08 -12.31
C LEU A 9 -23.23 20.19 -11.36
N ASN A 10 -23.44 20.38 -11.21
CA ASN A 10 -22.96 20.54 -10.60
C ASN A 10 -22.81 20.13 -9.69
N THR A 11 -22.74 20.01 -9.57
CA THR A 11 -22.37 19.50 -9.10
C THR A 11 -21.92 19.01 -8.88
N SER A 12 -21.86 18.81 -9.16
CA SER A 12 -21.25 18.31 -9.30
C SER A 12 -19.90 18.17 -9.48
N LYS A 13 -19.30 18.35 -9.71
CA LYS A 13 -17.89 18.62 -9.77
C LYS A 13 -17.15 18.36 -8.50
N ASN A 14 -17.78 18.48 -7.41
CA ASN A 14 -17.25 18.01 -6.14
C ASN A 14 -17.04 16.53 -6.16
N ASP A 15 -17.87 15.82 -6.89
CA ASP A 15 -17.70 14.39 -7.08
C ASP A 15 -16.39 14.09 -7.81
N ASN A 16 -16.02 14.92 -8.77
CA ASN A 16 -14.76 14.75 -9.49
C ASN A 16 -13.55 14.88 -8.56
N ILE A 17 -13.63 15.82 -7.63
CA ILE A 17 -12.55 16.05 -6.67
C ILE A 17 -12.37 14.83 -5.78
N LYS A 18 -13.46 14.12 -5.49
CA LYS A 18 -13.46 13.00 -4.56
C LYS A 18 -13.50 11.64 -5.24
N ASN A 19 -13.18 11.60 -6.52
CA ASN A 19 -13.13 10.32 -7.22
C ASN A 19 -12.10 9.41 -6.57
N MET A 20 -12.45 8.13 -6.51
CA MET A 20 -11.56 7.09 -6.02
C MET A 20 -10.77 6.50 -7.17
N LYS A 21 -9.52 6.18 -6.92
CA LYS A 21 -8.66 5.48 -7.87
C LYS A 21 -8.15 4.21 -7.25
N THR A 22 -8.08 3.14 -8.04
CA THR A 22 -7.46 1.89 -7.63
C THR A 22 -6.17 1.71 -8.40
N LEU A 23 -5.10 1.48 -7.67
CA LEU A 23 -3.78 1.19 -8.20
C LEU A 23 -3.52 -0.30 -8.03
N MET A 24 -2.84 -0.92 -9.00
CA MET A 24 -2.56 -2.34 -8.94
C MET A 24 -1.18 -2.62 -9.51
N GLU A 25 -0.38 -3.40 -8.76
CA GLU A 25 0.89 -3.94 -9.24
C GLU A 25 0.92 -5.43 -8.99
N GLU A 26 1.42 -6.18 -9.95
CA GLU A 26 1.65 -7.62 -9.80
C GLU A 26 3.10 -7.90 -10.18
N ILE A 27 3.83 -8.50 -9.25
CA ILE A 27 5.26 -8.70 -9.41
C ILE A 27 5.62 -10.12 -9.04
N ILE A 28 6.49 -10.73 -9.85
CA ILE A 28 7.07 -12.05 -9.55
C ILE A 28 8.39 -11.83 -8.81
N PHE A 29 8.53 -12.52 -7.68
CA PHE A 29 9.78 -12.53 -6.91
C PHE A 29 10.42 -13.91 -7.01
N ASP A 30 11.74 -13.96 -7.03
CA ASP A 30 12.51 -15.21 -7.12
C ASP A 30 12.83 -15.75 -5.72
N CYS A 31 11.80 -15.87 -4.91
CA CYS A 31 11.85 -16.46 -3.58
C CYS A 31 10.52 -17.16 -3.31
N SER A 32 10.50 -18.03 -2.30
CA SER A 32 9.27 -18.75 -1.96
C SER A 32 8.22 -17.79 -1.42
N ALA A 33 6.95 -18.17 -1.58
CA ALA A 33 5.84 -17.38 -1.02
C ALA A 33 5.99 -17.22 0.49
N GLU A 34 6.38 -18.30 1.18
CA GLU A 34 6.54 -18.27 2.64
C GLU A 34 7.63 -17.28 3.06
N TYR A 35 8.73 -17.22 2.31
CA TYR A 35 9.78 -16.27 2.62
C TYR A 35 9.31 -14.83 2.48
N LEU A 36 8.65 -14.52 1.35
CA LEU A 36 8.15 -13.17 1.13
C LEU A 36 7.11 -12.80 2.19
N TRP A 37 6.23 -13.74 2.53
CA TRP A 37 5.23 -13.51 3.56
C TRP A 37 5.86 -13.22 4.91
N SER A 38 6.98 -13.87 5.24
CA SER A 38 7.67 -13.60 6.50
C SER A 38 8.16 -12.15 6.60
N ILE A 39 8.45 -11.53 5.47
CA ILE A 39 8.84 -10.12 5.44
C ILE A 39 7.62 -9.23 5.61
N LEU A 40 6.58 -9.45 4.82
CA LEU A 40 5.43 -8.54 4.76
C LEU A 40 4.50 -8.70 5.95
N SER A 41 4.41 -9.90 6.53
CA SER A 41 3.53 -10.14 7.68
C SER A 41 4.08 -9.54 8.98
N ASP A 42 5.36 -9.21 9.03
CA ASP A 42 5.92 -8.48 10.16
C ASP A 42 5.62 -6.99 9.94
N VAL A 43 4.48 -6.55 10.46
CA VAL A 43 3.96 -5.21 10.19
C VAL A 43 4.77 -4.10 10.85
N SER A 44 5.76 -4.45 11.71
CA SER A 44 6.67 -3.48 12.29
C SER A 44 7.97 -3.35 11.49
N ARG A 45 8.18 -4.20 10.50
CA ARG A 45 9.38 -4.21 9.70
C ARG A 45 9.32 -3.15 8.62
N CYS A 46 10.33 -2.30 8.52
CA CYS A 46 10.33 -1.20 7.56
C CYS A 46 11.62 -1.09 6.75
N ASP A 47 12.52 -2.08 6.83
CA ASP A 47 13.77 -2.03 6.09
C ASP A 47 13.58 -2.15 4.58
N TRP A 48 12.39 -2.52 4.14
CA TRP A 48 12.04 -2.57 2.71
C TRP A 48 11.31 -1.31 2.24
N VAL A 49 11.08 -0.35 3.14
CA VAL A 49 10.40 0.92 2.79
C VAL A 49 11.41 2.06 2.98
N PRO A 50 12.10 2.49 1.91
CA PRO A 50 13.22 3.42 2.06
C PRO A 50 12.90 4.75 2.72
N THR A 51 11.63 5.16 2.71
CA THR A 51 11.22 6.46 3.26
C THR A 51 10.81 6.38 4.73
N ILE A 52 10.92 5.21 5.35
CA ILE A 52 10.53 4.99 6.76
C ILE A 52 11.70 4.40 7.52
N ASP A 53 12.07 5.03 8.64
CA ASP A 53 13.19 4.57 9.46
C ASP A 53 12.75 3.68 10.63
N HIS A 54 11.52 3.86 11.11
CA HIS A 54 11.05 3.18 12.32
C HIS A 54 9.54 3.10 12.33
N ILE A 55 9.01 1.95 12.74
CA ILE A 55 7.57 1.74 12.92
C ILE A 55 7.31 1.42 14.39
N ARG A 56 6.37 2.15 15.01
CA ARG A 56 5.88 1.87 16.35
C ARG A 56 4.52 1.20 16.24
N LEU A 57 4.30 0.14 17.02
CA LEU A 57 3.02 -0.55 17.07
C LEU A 57 2.19 -0.02 18.23
N GLU A 58 0.89 0.13 17.99
CA GLU A 58 -0.05 0.64 18.99
C GLU A 58 -1.39 -0.06 18.75
N GLY A 59 -1.65 -1.16 19.49
CA GLY A 59 -2.82 -1.98 19.24
C GLY A 59 -2.75 -2.61 17.87
N ASP A 60 -3.79 -2.44 17.07
CA ASP A 60 -3.85 -2.94 15.71
C ASP A 60 -3.34 -1.92 14.68
N CYS A 61 -2.65 -0.89 15.15
CA CYS A 61 -2.14 0.17 14.30
C CYS A 61 -0.62 0.20 14.30
N ARG A 62 -0.07 0.74 13.21
CA ARG A 62 1.35 1.05 13.14
C ARG A 62 1.50 2.54 12.83
N LEU A 63 2.46 3.17 13.51
CA LEU A 63 2.70 4.59 13.39
C LEU A 63 4.13 4.81 12.92
N PHE A 64 4.29 5.73 12.00
CA PHE A 64 5.61 6.04 11.46
C PHE A 64 5.62 7.44 10.87
N ASP A 65 6.83 8.00 10.77
CA ASP A 65 7.04 9.25 10.05
C ASP A 65 7.53 8.89 8.66
N MET A 66 6.87 9.46 7.66
CA MET A 66 7.22 9.22 6.28
C MET A 66 7.76 10.52 5.69
N GLU A 67 8.93 10.43 5.08
CA GLU A 67 9.57 11.58 4.48
C GLU A 67 8.62 12.25 3.49
N GLY A 68 8.41 13.56 3.65
CA GLY A 68 7.52 14.32 2.79
C GLY A 68 6.04 14.25 3.16
N MET A 69 5.64 13.34 4.06
CA MET A 69 4.23 13.15 4.41
C MET A 69 3.93 13.32 5.89
N GLY A 70 4.98 13.42 6.74
CA GLY A 70 4.77 13.54 8.17
C GLY A 70 4.36 12.23 8.82
N THR A 71 3.65 12.34 9.95
CA THR A 71 3.24 11.17 10.72
C THR A 71 2.03 10.51 10.08
N VAL A 72 2.10 9.18 9.95
CA VAL A 72 1.03 8.37 9.38
C VAL A 72 0.66 7.30 10.40
N LYS A 73 -0.64 7.07 10.56
CA LYS A 73 -1.15 5.97 11.36
C LYS A 73 -1.95 5.06 10.46
N GLU A 74 -1.54 3.80 10.38
CA GLU A 74 -2.22 2.79 9.58
C GLU A 74 -2.82 1.72 10.48
N LYS A 75 -4.07 1.38 10.23
CA LYS A 75 -4.75 0.30 10.92
C LYS A 75 -4.61 -0.97 10.10
N ILE A 76 -4.21 -2.06 10.77
CA ILE A 76 -4.16 -3.38 10.15
C ILE A 76 -5.56 -3.96 10.19
N LEU A 77 -6.16 -4.16 9.02
CA LEU A 77 -7.53 -4.63 8.88
C LEU A 77 -7.61 -6.15 8.75
N LEU A 78 -6.59 -6.74 8.16
CA LEU A 78 -6.54 -8.19 7.95
C LEU A 78 -5.08 -8.62 7.90
N LEU A 79 -4.77 -9.68 8.65
CA LEU A 79 -3.46 -10.34 8.57
C LEU A 79 -3.76 -11.83 8.62
N ASP A 80 -3.85 -12.45 7.44
CA ASP A 80 -4.24 -13.85 7.32
C ASP A 80 -3.09 -14.68 6.79
N ASN A 81 -2.55 -15.53 7.66
CA ASN A 81 -1.39 -16.36 7.31
C ASN A 81 -1.76 -17.45 6.30
N ASP A 82 -3.01 -17.94 6.33
CA ASP A 82 -3.40 -19.01 5.43
C ASP A 82 -3.45 -18.56 3.98
N SER A 83 -4.02 -17.38 3.74
CA SER A 83 -4.12 -16.82 2.39
C SER A 83 -2.95 -15.88 2.06
N MET A 84 -2.05 -15.65 3.02
CA MET A 84 -0.94 -14.70 2.90
C MET A 84 -1.43 -13.35 2.40
N THR A 85 -2.43 -12.82 3.11
CA THR A 85 -3.07 -11.55 2.75
C THR A 85 -2.94 -10.56 3.89
N LEU A 86 -2.51 -9.36 3.55
CA LEU A 86 -2.42 -8.22 4.47
C LEU A 86 -3.25 -7.09 3.91
N GLN A 87 -4.17 -6.55 4.74
CA GLN A 87 -4.90 -5.33 4.40
C GLN A 87 -4.67 -4.28 5.47
N TYR A 88 -4.48 -3.06 5.03
CA TYR A 88 -4.30 -1.94 5.96
C TYR A 88 -4.86 -0.65 5.36
N SER A 89 -5.14 0.30 6.23
CA SER A 89 -5.69 1.60 5.82
C SER A 89 -5.01 2.71 6.60
N ALA A 90 -4.60 3.75 5.92
CA ALA A 90 -4.11 4.97 6.56
C ALA A 90 -5.33 5.70 7.14
N ILE A 91 -5.40 5.76 8.46
CA ILE A 91 -6.54 6.35 9.17
C ILE A 91 -6.23 7.73 9.74
N GLU A 92 -4.94 8.08 9.90
CA GLU A 92 -4.52 9.42 10.30
C GLU A 92 -3.33 9.81 9.46
N THR A 93 -3.48 10.91 8.75
CA THR A 93 -2.43 11.47 7.90
C THR A 93 -2.51 12.97 7.96
N ARG A 94 -1.39 13.65 7.69
CA ARG A 94 -1.41 15.11 7.57
C ARG A 94 -2.14 15.52 6.28
N THR A 95 -2.06 14.69 5.26
CA THR A 95 -2.73 14.89 3.98
C THR A 95 -4.21 14.53 4.12
N PRO A 96 -5.13 15.32 3.58
CA PRO A 96 -6.57 15.04 3.73
C PRO A 96 -7.04 13.92 2.80
N ILE A 97 -6.89 12.70 3.27
CA ILE A 97 -7.31 11.49 2.56
C ILE A 97 -8.68 11.08 3.07
N ASP A 98 -9.61 10.83 2.15
CA ASP A 98 -10.98 10.44 2.50
C ASP A 98 -11.14 8.92 2.57
N HIS A 99 -10.37 8.18 1.77
CA HIS A 99 -10.42 6.72 1.77
C HIS A 99 -9.07 6.16 1.35
N HIS A 100 -8.62 5.15 2.06
CA HIS A 100 -7.39 4.43 1.72
C HIS A 100 -7.54 2.98 2.14
N LEU A 101 -7.33 2.06 1.20
CA LEU A 101 -7.31 0.63 1.49
C LEU A 101 -6.25 -0.04 0.65
N ALA A 102 -5.26 -0.61 1.30
CA ALA A 102 -4.20 -1.35 0.63
C ALA A 102 -4.35 -2.83 0.90
N THR A 103 -4.17 -3.65 -0.12
CA THR A 103 -4.21 -5.10 -0.03
C THR A 103 -2.98 -5.69 -0.68
N MET A 104 -2.26 -6.52 0.07
CA MET A 104 -1.10 -7.26 -0.43
C MET A 104 -1.42 -8.74 -0.29
N GLN A 105 -1.38 -9.48 -1.39
CA GLN A 105 -1.63 -10.91 -1.37
C GLN A 105 -0.52 -11.64 -2.12
N ILE A 106 0.02 -12.67 -1.49
CA ILE A 106 1.09 -13.47 -2.05
C ILE A 106 0.53 -14.82 -2.44
N SER A 107 0.91 -15.28 -3.64
CA SER A 107 0.57 -16.62 -4.10
C SER A 107 1.82 -17.30 -4.62
N SER A 108 1.91 -18.61 -4.41
CA SER A 108 3.04 -19.39 -4.88
C SER A 108 2.94 -19.60 -6.38
N VAL A 109 4.06 -19.45 -7.09
CA VAL A 109 4.19 -19.87 -8.48
C VAL A 109 4.82 -21.28 -8.51
N ASP A 110 5.89 -21.44 -7.75
CA ASP A 110 6.53 -22.74 -7.50
C ASP A 110 7.33 -22.62 -6.20
N ASP A 111 8.19 -23.61 -5.93
CA ASP A 111 8.93 -23.66 -4.66
C ASP A 111 9.91 -22.49 -4.49
N VAL A 112 10.33 -21.87 -5.57
CA VAL A 112 11.38 -20.87 -5.56
C VAL A 112 10.92 -19.52 -6.14
N SER A 113 9.63 -19.39 -6.46
CA SER A 113 9.10 -18.12 -6.96
C SER A 113 7.66 -17.91 -6.50
N CYS A 114 7.28 -16.65 -6.38
CA CYS A 114 5.94 -16.29 -5.94
C CYS A 114 5.51 -14.99 -6.62
N LYS A 115 4.22 -14.70 -6.50
CA LYS A 115 3.65 -13.46 -7.03
C LYS A 115 3.08 -12.63 -5.89
N LEU A 116 3.40 -11.34 -5.90
CA LEU A 116 2.76 -10.35 -5.03
C LEU A 116 1.76 -9.58 -5.86
N ALA A 117 0.50 -9.58 -5.43
CA ALA A 117 -0.54 -8.70 -5.97
C ALA A 117 -0.78 -7.62 -4.92
N TRP A 118 -0.50 -6.38 -5.28
CA TRP A 118 -0.61 -5.25 -4.35
C TRP A 118 -1.54 -4.21 -4.96
N SER A 119 -2.66 -3.96 -4.30
CA SER A 119 -3.62 -2.94 -4.74
C SER A 119 -3.79 -1.88 -3.67
N THR A 120 -4.09 -0.67 -4.10
CA THR A 120 -4.40 0.43 -3.20
C THR A 120 -5.56 1.23 -3.77
N GLU A 121 -6.60 1.39 -2.95
CA GLU A 121 -7.71 2.29 -3.24
C GLU A 121 -7.42 3.60 -2.53
N ILE A 122 -7.57 4.69 -3.25
CA ILE A 122 -7.27 6.04 -2.71
C ILE A 122 -8.33 7.04 -3.16
N GLU A 123 -8.80 7.85 -2.23
CA GLU A 123 -9.72 8.94 -2.49
C GLU A 123 -9.28 10.14 -1.66
N PRO A 124 -9.15 11.33 -2.24
CA PRO A 124 -9.38 11.66 -3.65
C PRO A 124 -8.23 11.21 -4.54
N GLU A 125 -8.54 11.01 -5.82
CA GLU A 125 -7.57 10.44 -6.75
C GLU A 125 -6.36 11.32 -7.03
N ILE A 126 -6.38 12.57 -6.61
CA ILE A 126 -5.24 13.47 -6.78
C ILE A 126 -3.99 12.94 -6.09
N PHE A 127 -4.15 12.08 -5.09
CA PHE A 127 -3.02 11.49 -4.37
C PHE A 127 -2.51 10.18 -4.98
N ALA A 128 -3.16 9.71 -6.07
CA ALA A 128 -2.85 8.39 -6.62
C ALA A 128 -1.43 8.28 -7.15
N ASP A 129 -0.94 9.31 -7.85
CA ASP A 129 0.39 9.25 -8.43
C ASP A 129 1.48 9.14 -7.35
N ALA A 130 1.35 9.92 -6.28
CA ALA A 130 2.32 9.85 -5.18
C ALA A 130 2.32 8.48 -4.52
N ILE A 131 1.14 7.91 -4.30
CA ILE A 131 1.03 6.58 -3.71
C ILE A 131 1.61 5.53 -4.64
N HIS A 132 1.34 5.63 -5.93
CA HIS A 132 1.87 4.67 -6.89
C HIS A 132 3.40 4.70 -6.92
N GLN A 133 4.00 5.89 -6.89
CA GLN A 133 5.44 6.01 -6.80
C GLN A 133 5.97 5.34 -5.53
N GLY A 134 5.29 5.54 -4.41
CA GLY A 134 5.66 4.89 -3.15
C GLY A 134 5.60 3.37 -3.25
N MET A 135 4.58 2.83 -3.92
CA MET A 135 4.47 1.39 -4.14
C MET A 135 5.66 0.86 -4.95
N LEU A 136 6.01 1.55 -6.04
CA LEU A 136 7.12 1.13 -6.90
C LEU A 136 8.45 1.17 -6.15
N ILE A 137 8.68 2.21 -5.36
CA ILE A 137 9.89 2.34 -4.56
C ILE A 137 9.96 1.22 -3.52
N SER A 138 8.84 0.90 -2.89
CA SER A 138 8.79 -0.16 -1.88
C SER A 138 9.01 -1.54 -2.50
N ILE A 139 8.51 -1.78 -3.71
CA ILE A 139 8.76 -3.03 -4.42
C ILE A 139 10.26 -3.23 -4.64
N GLU A 140 10.97 -2.17 -5.06
CA GLU A 140 12.42 -2.25 -5.20
C GLU A 140 13.09 -2.49 -3.84
N GLY A 141 12.55 -1.90 -2.77
CA GLY A 141 13.04 -2.15 -1.42
C GLY A 141 12.90 -3.61 -1.01
N ILE A 142 11.78 -4.25 -1.33
CA ILE A 142 11.58 -5.68 -1.06
C ILE A 142 12.63 -6.51 -1.81
N LYS A 143 12.88 -6.20 -3.07
CA LYS A 143 13.88 -6.90 -3.87
C LYS A 143 15.28 -6.77 -3.26
N GLN A 144 15.59 -5.58 -2.75
CA GLN A 144 16.88 -5.32 -2.12
C GLN A 144 17.06 -6.15 -0.84
N VAL A 145 16.05 -6.18 0.03
CA VAL A 145 16.08 -6.97 1.25
C VAL A 145 16.24 -8.45 0.94
N ARG A 146 15.46 -8.95 -0.02
CA ARG A 146 15.55 -10.35 -0.45
C ARG A 146 16.97 -10.67 -0.93
N SER A 147 17.56 -9.81 -1.73
CA SER A 147 18.90 -10.00 -2.25
C SER A 147 19.94 -10.06 -1.12
N GLU A 148 19.84 -9.15 -0.15
CA GLU A 148 20.80 -9.11 0.96
C GLU A 148 20.70 -10.32 1.87
N GLU A 149 19.49 -10.81 2.11
CA GLU A 149 19.27 -11.94 3.02
C GLU A 149 19.61 -13.29 2.38
N HIS A 150 19.67 -13.35 1.07
CA HIS A 150 19.92 -14.60 0.36
C HIS A 150 21.30 -14.65 -0.32
N THR A 151 22.15 -13.69 -0.02
CA THR A 151 23.54 -13.77 -0.45
C THR A 151 24.39 -14.38 0.65
#